data_0066b965cd0f77a3b1f41d28b69b0f71
#
_entry.id   0066b965cd0f77a3b1f41d28b69b0f71
#
_cell.length_a   1.000
_cell.length_b   1.000
_cell.length_c   1.000
_cell.angle_alpha   90.00
_cell.angle_beta   90.00
_cell.angle_gamma   90.00
#
_symmetry.space_group_name_H-M   'P 1'
#
loop_
_entity.id
_entity.type
_entity.pdbx_description
1 polymer ?
#
loop_
_entity_poly.entity_id
_entity_poly.type
_entity_poly.pdbx_seq_one_letter_code
_entity_poly.pdbx_strand_id
1 'polypeptide(L)'
;MIRVEGLKKSFGKLTVLDNLDLTIDQGGIFVILGPNGSGKTTLIKSVLGMVVPDAGKITIDNEPVLKKWEYRGNIDYLPQIANFPSNLSVSELLKLVKELRDKPTRDQELISLFGLEPFLDKKLGHLSGGTKQKVNIVLAFMFNSDLVILDEPTSGLDPIALLHLKELIRKEKEAGKTILITTHIMSFVEEMADEIVFLLDGKIYFKGTVQQLQEKTEQQDLEHAIANILELSHA
;
A
#
# COMPACT_ATOMS: atom_id res chain seq x y z
N MET A 1 6.62 -1.27 14.67
CA MET A 1 5.40 -1.77 14.02
C MET A 1 5.70 -2.92 13.06
N ILE A 2 6.28 -2.75 11.87
CA ILE A 2 6.64 -3.86 10.97
C ILE A 2 8.14 -4.09 11.00
N ARG A 3 8.57 -5.34 11.19
CA ARG A 3 9.98 -5.74 11.07
C ARG A 3 10.10 -6.94 10.15
N VAL A 4 10.97 -6.82 9.17
CA VAL A 4 11.33 -7.84 8.20
C VAL A 4 12.81 -8.14 8.36
N GLU A 5 13.19 -9.40 8.51
CA GLU A 5 14.56 -9.84 8.76
C GLU A 5 14.93 -10.96 7.78
N GLY A 6 15.94 -10.74 6.95
CA GLY A 6 16.49 -11.69 6.01
C GLY A 6 15.47 -12.27 5.02
N LEU A 7 14.48 -11.49 4.60
CA LEU A 7 13.36 -11.97 3.80
C LEU A 7 13.82 -12.41 2.42
N LYS A 8 13.51 -13.66 2.05
CA LYS A 8 13.78 -14.21 0.73
C LYS A 8 12.52 -14.81 0.12
N LYS A 9 12.29 -14.51 -1.17
CA LYS A 9 11.20 -15.09 -1.94
C LYS A 9 11.59 -15.29 -3.39
N SER A 10 11.36 -16.51 -3.89
CA SER A 10 11.53 -16.86 -5.30
C SER A 10 10.24 -17.49 -5.86
N PHE A 11 10.01 -17.29 -7.15
CA PHE A 11 8.98 -17.98 -7.91
C PHE A 11 9.65 -18.76 -9.03
N GLY A 12 9.73 -20.08 -8.86
CA GLY A 12 10.54 -20.94 -9.72
C GLY A 12 12.02 -20.53 -9.68
N LYS A 13 12.58 -20.13 -10.80
CA LYS A 13 13.99 -19.69 -10.90
C LYS A 13 14.21 -18.19 -10.64
N LEU A 14 13.12 -17.41 -10.56
CA LEU A 14 13.20 -15.97 -10.37
C LEU A 14 13.20 -15.62 -8.88
N THR A 15 14.31 -15.09 -8.38
CA THR A 15 14.37 -14.49 -7.04
C THR A 15 13.77 -13.09 -7.10
N VAL A 16 12.71 -12.84 -6.33
CA VAL A 16 11.96 -11.58 -6.30
C VAL A 16 12.31 -10.75 -5.07
N LEU A 17 12.61 -11.39 -3.94
CA LEU A 17 13.13 -10.75 -2.74
C LEU A 17 14.38 -11.51 -2.31
N ASP A 18 15.49 -10.79 -2.06
CA ASP A 18 16.78 -11.39 -1.78
C ASP A 18 17.41 -10.81 -0.50
N ASN A 19 17.24 -11.55 0.59
CA ASN A 19 17.80 -11.23 1.92
C ASN A 19 17.48 -9.81 2.39
N LEU A 20 16.19 -9.44 2.32
CA LEU A 20 15.70 -8.08 2.57
C LEU A 20 15.46 -7.86 4.06
N ASP A 21 16.05 -6.80 4.61
CA ASP A 21 15.81 -6.29 5.96
C ASP A 21 15.08 -4.95 5.89
N LEU A 22 13.97 -4.80 6.64
CA LEU A 22 13.18 -3.58 6.68
C LEU A 22 12.52 -3.40 8.04
N THR A 23 12.62 -2.20 8.58
CA THR A 23 11.84 -1.78 9.75
C THR A 23 10.98 -0.58 9.38
N ILE A 24 9.69 -0.65 9.65
CA ILE A 24 8.73 0.46 9.56
C ILE A 24 8.25 0.75 10.98
N ASP A 25 8.46 1.94 11.44
CA ASP A 25 8.08 2.38 12.77
C ASP A 25 6.58 2.69 12.86
N GLN A 26 6.10 2.96 14.06
CA GLN A 26 4.70 3.31 14.27
C GLN A 26 4.46 4.78 13.96
N GLY A 27 3.36 5.06 13.26
CA GLY A 27 2.95 6.41 12.87
C GLY A 27 3.73 6.95 11.67
N GLY A 28 3.04 7.63 10.75
CA GLY A 28 3.63 8.24 9.57
C GLY A 28 3.30 7.54 8.24
N ILE A 29 3.75 8.16 7.16
CA ILE A 29 3.57 7.69 5.79
C ILE A 29 4.89 7.17 5.25
N PHE A 30 4.97 5.86 5.04
CA PHE A 30 6.12 5.15 4.50
C PHE A 30 5.83 4.73 3.06
N VAL A 31 6.70 5.09 2.14
CA VAL A 31 6.50 4.77 0.73
C VAL A 31 7.58 3.83 0.23
N ILE A 32 7.17 2.64 -0.24
CA ILE A 32 8.04 1.73 -0.96
C ILE A 32 7.96 2.09 -2.44
N LEU A 33 9.02 2.65 -2.97
CA LEU A 33 9.11 3.01 -4.38
C LEU A 33 10.13 2.12 -5.10
N GLY A 34 9.96 2.01 -6.41
CA GLY A 34 10.83 1.20 -7.27
C GLY A 34 10.15 0.86 -8.59
N PRO A 35 10.91 0.42 -9.60
CA PRO A 35 10.36 0.07 -10.90
C PRO A 35 9.40 -1.13 -10.82
N ASN A 36 8.67 -1.36 -11.91
CA ASN A 36 7.84 -2.56 -12.03
C ASN A 36 8.73 -3.81 -11.98
N GLY A 37 8.27 -4.82 -11.24
CA GLY A 37 9.03 -6.05 -11.03
C GLY A 37 10.06 -6.01 -9.90
N SER A 38 10.31 -4.86 -9.23
CA SER A 38 11.29 -4.76 -8.13
C SER A 38 10.93 -5.56 -6.87
N GLY A 39 9.70 -6.08 -6.75
CA GLY A 39 9.26 -6.89 -5.60
C GLY A 39 8.31 -6.19 -4.63
N LYS A 40 7.87 -4.94 -4.87
CA LYS A 40 6.98 -4.16 -3.99
C LYS A 40 5.73 -4.93 -3.57
N THR A 41 4.93 -5.38 -4.54
CA THR A 41 3.70 -6.15 -4.28
C THR A 41 3.99 -7.49 -3.58
N THR A 42 5.13 -8.13 -3.89
CA THR A 42 5.53 -9.38 -3.22
C THR A 42 5.88 -9.13 -1.75
N LEU A 43 6.58 -8.03 -1.45
CA LEU A 43 6.89 -7.61 -0.09
C LEU A 43 5.59 -7.32 0.70
N ILE A 44 4.68 -6.50 0.15
CA ILE A 44 3.37 -6.22 0.76
C ILE A 44 2.59 -7.51 1.01
N LYS A 45 2.48 -8.39 0.02
CA LYS A 45 1.78 -9.68 0.16
C LYS A 45 2.44 -10.60 1.18
N SER A 46 3.76 -10.52 1.36
CA SER A 46 4.47 -11.27 2.41
C SER A 46 4.13 -10.70 3.80
N VAL A 47 4.10 -9.38 3.96
CA VAL A 47 3.66 -8.71 5.20
C VAL A 47 2.20 -9.07 5.53
N LEU A 48 1.33 -9.15 4.53
CA LEU A 48 -0.06 -9.59 4.69
C LEU A 48 -0.21 -11.11 4.89
N GLY A 49 0.89 -11.89 4.82
CA GLY A 49 0.85 -13.35 4.92
C GLY A 49 0.11 -14.02 3.77
N MET A 50 -0.08 -13.33 2.65
CA MET A 50 -0.67 -13.86 1.41
C MET A 50 0.38 -14.58 0.55
N VAL A 51 1.66 -14.22 0.72
CA VAL A 51 2.82 -14.90 0.14
C VAL A 51 3.67 -15.42 1.28
N VAL A 52 3.92 -16.72 1.28
CA VAL A 52 4.83 -17.35 2.24
C VAL A 52 6.26 -17.18 1.74
N PRO A 53 7.15 -16.52 2.50
CA PRO A 53 8.56 -16.39 2.13
C PRO A 53 9.27 -17.74 2.18
N ASP A 54 10.37 -17.85 1.43
CA ASP A 54 11.21 -19.07 1.41
C ASP A 54 12.19 -19.07 2.58
N ALA A 55 12.58 -17.86 3.06
CA ALA A 55 13.41 -17.67 4.25
C ALA A 55 13.12 -16.28 4.86
N GLY A 56 13.63 -16.07 6.08
CA GLY A 56 13.46 -14.83 6.83
C GLY A 56 12.26 -14.83 7.74
N LYS A 57 12.02 -13.69 8.39
CA LYS A 57 10.97 -13.51 9.39
C LYS A 57 10.30 -12.17 9.21
N ILE A 58 8.99 -12.14 9.41
CA ILE A 58 8.19 -10.91 9.46
C ILE A 58 7.43 -10.88 10.77
N THR A 59 7.51 -9.74 11.46
CA THR A 59 6.69 -9.46 12.65
C THR A 59 5.96 -8.15 12.49
N ILE A 60 4.74 -8.08 13.04
CA ILE A 60 3.94 -6.87 13.20
C ILE A 60 3.61 -6.74 14.68
N ASP A 61 3.98 -5.62 15.30
CA ASP A 61 3.86 -5.39 16.74
C ASP A 61 4.50 -6.52 17.59
N ASN A 62 5.67 -7.00 17.13
CA ASN A 62 6.42 -8.13 17.69
C ASN A 62 5.74 -9.50 17.55
N GLU A 63 4.57 -9.59 16.93
CA GLU A 63 3.88 -10.84 16.66
C GLU A 63 4.27 -11.39 15.28
N PRO A 64 4.61 -12.69 15.17
CA PRO A 64 5.00 -13.28 13.88
C PRO A 64 3.81 -13.38 12.93
N VAL A 65 4.04 -12.99 11.68
CA VAL A 65 3.04 -13.05 10.60
C VAL A 65 2.75 -14.49 10.15
N LEU A 66 3.77 -15.33 10.10
CA LEU A 66 3.61 -16.71 9.63
C LEU A 66 2.80 -17.57 10.60
N LYS A 67 1.85 -18.33 10.06
CA LYS A 67 0.94 -19.24 10.77
C LYS A 67 -0.08 -18.55 11.70
N LYS A 68 -0.19 -17.22 11.65
CA LYS A 68 -1.21 -16.45 12.36
C LYS A 68 -2.02 -15.65 11.35
N TRP A 69 -3.27 -15.38 11.64
CA TRP A 69 -4.15 -14.58 10.77
C TRP A 69 -4.83 -13.43 11.52
N GLU A 70 -4.86 -13.49 12.84
CA GLU A 70 -5.56 -12.56 13.72
C GLU A 70 -5.07 -11.12 13.56
N TYR A 71 -3.76 -10.92 13.33
CA TYR A 71 -3.16 -9.60 13.12
C TYR A 71 -3.76 -8.85 11.92
N ARG A 72 -4.29 -9.59 10.91
CA ARG A 72 -4.95 -8.98 9.75
C ARG A 72 -6.22 -8.23 10.10
N GLY A 73 -6.84 -8.56 11.23
CA GLY A 73 -8.00 -7.84 11.75
C GLY A 73 -7.72 -6.37 12.09
N ASN A 74 -6.43 -5.99 12.26
CA ASN A 74 -5.99 -4.63 12.53
C ASN A 74 -5.24 -3.99 11.34
N ILE A 75 -5.40 -4.56 10.14
CA ILE A 75 -4.81 -4.03 8.91
C ILE A 75 -5.93 -3.72 7.93
N ASP A 76 -5.91 -2.51 7.39
CA ASP A 76 -6.71 -2.14 6.23
C ASP A 76 -5.83 -2.22 4.99
N TYR A 77 -6.32 -2.86 3.93
CA TYR A 77 -5.54 -3.13 2.73
C TYR A 77 -6.29 -2.73 1.47
N LEU A 78 -5.65 -1.92 0.64
CA LEU A 78 -6.06 -1.58 -0.71
C LEU A 78 -5.16 -2.30 -1.71
N PRO A 79 -5.64 -3.35 -2.40
CA PRO A 79 -4.86 -4.03 -3.43
C PRO A 79 -4.78 -3.20 -4.71
N GLN A 80 -3.69 -3.37 -5.46
CA GLN A 80 -3.49 -2.74 -6.77
C GLN A 80 -4.62 -3.05 -7.75
N ILE A 81 -5.10 -4.30 -7.76
CA ILE A 81 -6.22 -4.76 -8.57
C ILE A 81 -7.27 -5.37 -7.65
N ALA A 82 -8.42 -4.69 -7.55
CA ALA A 82 -9.56 -5.22 -6.82
C ALA A 82 -10.39 -6.16 -7.72
N ASN A 83 -10.31 -7.45 -7.46
CA ASN A 83 -11.15 -8.44 -8.12
C ASN A 83 -12.44 -8.68 -7.32
N PHE A 84 -13.44 -7.88 -7.59
CA PHE A 84 -14.76 -8.02 -6.97
C PHE A 84 -15.64 -9.01 -7.75
N PRO A 85 -16.53 -9.75 -7.06
CA PRO A 85 -17.57 -10.55 -7.72
C PRO A 85 -18.44 -9.65 -8.59
N SER A 86 -18.44 -9.86 -9.91
CA SER A 86 -19.08 -8.99 -10.89
C SER A 86 -20.60 -8.91 -10.77
N ASN A 87 -21.22 -9.90 -10.15
CA ASN A 87 -22.66 -10.05 -9.94
C ASN A 87 -23.19 -9.34 -8.69
N LEU A 88 -22.34 -8.93 -7.75
CA LEU A 88 -22.74 -8.15 -6.59
C LEU A 88 -22.90 -6.67 -6.94
N SER A 89 -23.81 -5.97 -6.27
CA SER A 89 -23.85 -4.51 -6.25
C SER A 89 -22.80 -3.94 -5.29
N VAL A 90 -22.55 -2.64 -5.36
CA VAL A 90 -21.64 -1.95 -4.42
C VAL A 90 -22.18 -2.09 -2.99
N SER A 91 -23.47 -1.85 -2.77
CA SER A 91 -24.12 -1.96 -1.46
C SER A 91 -24.04 -3.39 -0.89
N GLU A 92 -24.26 -4.41 -1.72
CA GLU A 92 -24.12 -5.82 -1.31
C GLU A 92 -22.67 -6.15 -0.90
N LEU A 93 -21.66 -5.67 -1.64
CA LEU A 93 -20.26 -5.87 -1.29
C LEU A 93 -19.91 -5.19 0.03
N LEU A 94 -20.30 -3.92 0.22
CA LEU A 94 -20.05 -3.19 1.47
C LEU A 94 -20.71 -3.89 2.67
N LYS A 95 -21.96 -4.35 2.50
CA LYS A 95 -22.68 -5.11 3.53
C LYS A 95 -21.94 -6.40 3.88
N LEU A 96 -21.54 -7.19 2.87
CA LEU A 96 -20.80 -8.43 3.06
C LEU A 96 -19.50 -8.22 3.85
N VAL A 97 -18.71 -7.18 3.51
CA VAL A 97 -17.44 -6.90 4.19
C VAL A 97 -17.68 -6.43 5.64
N LYS A 98 -18.74 -5.66 5.90
CA LYS A 98 -19.15 -5.27 7.26
C LYS A 98 -19.51 -6.48 8.12
N GLU A 99 -20.30 -7.41 7.58
CA GLU A 99 -20.68 -8.64 8.28
C GLU A 99 -19.48 -9.55 8.57
N LEU A 100 -18.49 -9.61 7.67
CA LEU A 100 -17.29 -10.42 7.85
C LEU A 100 -16.34 -9.88 8.93
N ARG A 101 -16.23 -8.56 9.12
CA ARG A 101 -15.32 -7.96 10.10
C ARG A 101 -15.97 -7.62 11.44
N ASP A 102 -17.28 -7.49 11.47
CA ASP A 102 -18.09 -7.17 12.67
C ASP A 102 -17.49 -6.02 13.52
N LYS A 103 -17.10 -4.94 12.85
CA LYS A 103 -16.52 -3.74 13.47
C LYS A 103 -17.30 -2.50 13.04
N PRO A 104 -17.30 -1.43 13.87
CA PRO A 104 -17.84 -0.14 13.45
C PRO A 104 -17.20 0.38 12.17
N THR A 105 -18.00 0.99 11.31
CA THR A 105 -17.53 1.52 10.02
C THR A 105 -17.91 2.98 9.84
N ARG A 106 -17.17 3.68 8.98
CA ARG A 106 -17.46 5.05 8.49
C ARG A 106 -17.75 5.06 6.98
N ASP A 107 -18.26 3.97 6.45
CA ASP A 107 -18.53 3.81 5.02
C ASP A 107 -19.43 4.91 4.44
N GLN A 108 -20.41 5.42 5.17
CA GLN A 108 -21.30 6.49 4.71
C GLN A 108 -20.53 7.80 4.42
N GLU A 109 -19.62 8.20 5.31
CA GLU A 109 -18.74 9.37 5.10
C GLU A 109 -17.91 9.20 3.82
N LEU A 110 -17.32 8.01 3.64
CA LEU A 110 -16.46 7.72 2.49
C LEU A 110 -17.23 7.58 1.18
N ILE A 111 -18.42 7.00 1.20
CA ILE A 111 -19.34 6.93 0.05
C ILE A 111 -19.62 8.34 -0.46
N SER A 112 -19.94 9.26 0.46
CA SER A 112 -20.22 10.66 0.10
C SER A 112 -18.97 11.37 -0.40
N LEU A 113 -17.83 11.19 0.27
CA LEU A 113 -16.55 11.80 -0.12
C LEU A 113 -16.14 11.41 -1.55
N PHE A 114 -16.36 10.16 -1.96
CA PHE A 114 -15.99 9.67 -3.29
C PHE A 114 -17.13 9.70 -4.30
N GLY A 115 -18.32 10.22 -3.93
CA GLY A 115 -19.49 10.37 -4.80
C GLY A 115 -20.02 9.04 -5.32
N LEU A 116 -20.10 8.03 -4.44
CA LEU A 116 -20.53 6.68 -4.80
C LEU A 116 -22.02 6.42 -4.65
N GLU A 117 -22.82 7.35 -4.13
CA GLU A 117 -24.26 7.18 -3.93
C GLU A 117 -24.99 6.73 -5.22
N PRO A 118 -24.73 7.30 -6.42
CA PRO A 118 -25.41 6.90 -7.64
C PRO A 118 -25.03 5.49 -8.14
N PHE A 119 -24.04 4.87 -7.51
CA PHE A 119 -23.48 3.58 -7.92
C PHE A 119 -23.83 2.44 -6.95
N LEU A 120 -24.43 2.73 -5.80
CA LEU A 120 -24.67 1.75 -4.73
C LEU A 120 -25.45 0.51 -5.22
N ASP A 121 -26.44 0.69 -6.06
CA ASP A 121 -27.26 -0.41 -6.59
C ASP A 121 -26.72 -0.99 -7.92
N LYS A 122 -25.63 -0.41 -8.45
CA LYS A 122 -25.02 -0.92 -9.68
C LYS A 122 -24.16 -2.13 -9.41
N LYS A 123 -24.21 -3.11 -10.31
CA LYS A 123 -23.34 -4.29 -10.26
C LYS A 123 -21.89 -3.90 -10.52
N LEU A 124 -20.97 -4.45 -9.75
CA LEU A 124 -19.54 -4.21 -9.82
C LEU A 124 -18.96 -4.49 -11.22
N GLY A 125 -19.51 -5.50 -11.92
CA GLY A 125 -19.14 -5.79 -13.31
C GLY A 125 -19.39 -4.65 -14.28
N HIS A 126 -20.34 -3.77 -14.00
CA HIS A 126 -20.75 -2.65 -14.89
C HIS A 126 -20.07 -1.32 -14.54
N LEU A 127 -19.24 -1.28 -13.49
CA LEU A 127 -18.53 -0.06 -13.09
C LEU A 127 -17.29 0.17 -13.95
N SER A 128 -16.97 1.45 -14.20
CA SER A 128 -15.69 1.85 -14.77
C SER A 128 -14.53 1.49 -13.83
N GLY A 129 -13.31 1.43 -14.36
CA GLY A 129 -12.10 1.19 -13.55
C GLY A 129 -11.93 2.20 -12.42
N GLY A 130 -12.10 3.50 -12.69
CA GLY A 130 -12.00 4.54 -11.68
C GLY A 130 -13.09 4.44 -10.60
N THR A 131 -14.33 4.07 -10.97
CA THR A 131 -15.40 3.85 -9.97
C THR A 131 -15.10 2.62 -9.11
N LYS A 132 -14.58 1.54 -9.70
CA LYS A 132 -14.10 0.36 -8.93
C LYS A 132 -13.00 0.72 -7.97
N GLN A 133 -12.06 1.59 -8.37
CA GLN A 133 -10.99 2.05 -7.51
C GLN A 133 -11.53 2.89 -6.33
N LYS A 134 -12.51 3.77 -6.55
CA LYS A 134 -13.19 4.49 -5.46
C LYS A 134 -13.87 3.53 -4.48
N VAL A 135 -14.55 2.48 -4.97
CA VAL A 135 -15.13 1.43 -4.10
C VAL A 135 -14.04 0.71 -3.31
N ASN A 136 -12.90 0.40 -3.95
CA ASN A 136 -11.75 -0.23 -3.30
C ASN A 136 -11.19 0.63 -2.16
N ILE A 137 -11.09 1.96 -2.38
CA ILE A 137 -10.66 2.92 -1.36
C ILE A 137 -11.65 2.93 -0.18
N VAL A 138 -12.96 2.98 -0.45
CA VAL A 138 -13.98 2.94 0.62
C VAL A 138 -13.80 1.68 1.45
N LEU A 139 -13.66 0.51 0.83
CA LEU A 139 -13.44 -0.77 1.53
C LEU A 139 -12.16 -0.77 2.37
N ALA A 140 -11.08 -0.16 1.88
CA ALA A 140 -9.81 -0.10 2.58
C ALA A 140 -9.82 0.87 3.77
N PHE A 141 -10.64 1.93 3.72
CA PHE A 141 -10.65 2.96 4.76
C PHE A 141 -11.89 2.95 5.66
N MET A 142 -12.87 2.06 5.39
CA MET A 142 -14.12 2.08 6.14
C MET A 142 -13.99 1.59 7.59
N PHE A 143 -12.94 0.87 7.93
CA PHE A 143 -12.63 0.46 9.29
C PHE A 143 -11.57 1.38 9.92
N ASN A 144 -11.37 1.27 11.21
CA ASN A 144 -10.41 2.10 11.95
C ASN A 144 -9.22 1.24 12.42
N SER A 145 -8.41 0.76 11.47
CA SER A 145 -7.20 -0.02 11.78
C SER A 145 -5.98 0.89 11.96
N ASP A 146 -5.01 0.46 12.78
CA ASP A 146 -3.79 1.21 13.07
C ASP A 146 -2.76 1.15 11.94
N LEU A 147 -2.83 0.12 11.11
CA LEU A 147 -1.99 -0.08 9.93
C LEU A 147 -2.84 -0.07 8.65
N VAL A 148 -2.52 0.85 7.75
CA VAL A 148 -3.14 0.95 6.42
C VAL A 148 -2.10 0.66 5.36
N ILE A 149 -2.34 -0.33 4.51
CA ILE A 149 -1.45 -0.72 3.42
C ILE A 149 -2.14 -0.44 2.08
N LEU A 150 -1.48 0.35 1.22
CA LEU A 150 -2.03 0.81 -0.05
C LEU A 150 -1.09 0.41 -1.19
N ASP A 151 -1.51 -0.52 -2.04
CA ASP A 151 -0.72 -0.98 -3.19
C ASP A 151 -1.16 -0.22 -4.46
N GLU A 152 -0.33 0.73 -4.94
CA GLU A 152 -0.57 1.60 -6.09
C GLU A 152 -1.94 2.34 -6.03
N PRO A 153 -2.24 3.08 -4.94
CA PRO A 153 -3.59 3.56 -4.66
C PRO A 153 -4.12 4.61 -5.64
N THR A 154 -3.25 5.28 -6.37
CA THR A 154 -3.58 6.40 -7.27
C THR A 154 -4.04 5.95 -8.64
N SER A 155 -3.87 4.66 -8.98
CA SER A 155 -4.16 4.12 -10.31
C SER A 155 -5.63 4.30 -10.70
N GLY A 156 -5.88 4.93 -11.85
CA GLY A 156 -7.22 5.07 -12.43
C GLY A 156 -8.13 6.09 -11.74
N LEU A 157 -7.63 6.87 -10.77
CA LEU A 157 -8.38 7.94 -10.14
C LEU A 157 -8.42 9.20 -11.02
N ASP A 158 -9.57 9.87 -11.02
CA ASP A 158 -9.69 11.23 -11.51
C ASP A 158 -9.01 12.24 -10.55
N PRO A 159 -8.68 13.47 -10.98
CA PRO A 159 -7.98 14.45 -10.16
C PRO A 159 -8.67 14.77 -8.82
N ILE A 160 -10.01 14.80 -8.80
CA ILE A 160 -10.78 15.11 -7.59
C ILE A 160 -10.67 13.96 -6.59
N ALA A 161 -10.85 12.72 -7.05
CA ALA A 161 -10.71 11.53 -6.21
C ALA A 161 -9.27 11.38 -5.68
N LEU A 162 -8.26 11.77 -6.48
CA LEU A 162 -6.87 11.77 -6.03
C LEU A 162 -6.63 12.79 -4.89
N LEU A 163 -7.22 13.99 -4.99
CA LEU A 163 -7.14 14.98 -3.90
C LEU A 163 -7.81 14.45 -2.63
N HIS A 164 -9.03 13.89 -2.73
CA HIS A 164 -9.71 13.30 -1.59
C HIS A 164 -8.92 12.15 -0.97
N LEU A 165 -8.26 11.31 -1.78
CA LEU A 165 -7.40 10.23 -1.28
C LEU A 165 -6.20 10.80 -0.50
N LYS A 166 -5.53 11.84 -1.01
CA LYS A 166 -4.39 12.48 -0.33
C LYS A 166 -4.81 13.09 1.01
N GLU A 167 -5.95 13.79 1.05
CA GLU A 167 -6.51 14.36 2.28
C GLU A 167 -6.87 13.26 3.29
N LEU A 168 -7.48 12.17 2.82
CA LEU A 168 -7.82 11.03 3.66
C LEU A 168 -6.55 10.40 4.28
N ILE A 169 -5.50 10.18 3.48
CA ILE A 169 -4.21 9.66 3.96
C ILE A 169 -3.59 10.59 5.02
N ARG A 170 -3.61 11.93 4.81
CA ARG A 170 -3.09 12.89 5.79
C ARG A 170 -3.89 12.84 7.10
N LYS A 171 -5.22 12.79 7.01
CA LYS A 171 -6.11 12.66 8.18
C LYS A 171 -5.82 11.38 8.99
N GLU A 172 -5.59 10.26 8.31
CA GLU A 172 -5.22 9.00 8.97
C GLU A 172 -3.84 9.09 9.66
N LYS A 173 -2.87 9.72 9.02
CA LYS A 173 -1.56 10.01 9.63
C LYS A 173 -1.69 10.88 10.87
N GLU A 174 -2.47 11.96 10.81
CA GLU A 174 -2.72 12.88 11.93
C GLU A 174 -3.41 12.15 13.10
N ALA A 175 -4.20 11.12 12.82
CA ALA A 175 -4.78 10.22 13.82
C ALA A 175 -3.76 9.23 14.43
N GLY A 176 -2.47 9.30 14.05
CA GLY A 176 -1.38 8.48 14.59
C GLY A 176 -1.22 7.12 13.91
N LYS A 177 -1.91 6.86 12.80
CA LYS A 177 -1.81 5.58 12.09
C LYS A 177 -0.51 5.47 11.30
N THR A 178 -0.11 4.22 11.04
CA THR A 178 0.98 3.88 10.13
C THR A 178 0.40 3.58 8.75
N ILE A 179 0.90 4.27 7.72
CA ILE A 179 0.43 4.11 6.35
C ILE A 179 1.61 3.67 5.49
N LEU A 180 1.50 2.48 4.91
CA LEU A 180 2.50 1.91 4.03
C LEU A 180 1.96 1.91 2.60
N ILE A 181 2.63 2.64 1.70
CA ILE A 181 2.19 2.84 0.32
C ILE A 181 3.24 2.26 -0.63
N THR A 182 2.80 1.54 -1.65
CA THR A 182 3.65 1.27 -2.81
C THR A 182 3.25 2.19 -3.95
N THR A 183 4.21 2.76 -4.63
CA THR A 183 3.96 3.54 -5.85
C THR A 183 5.23 3.71 -6.69
N HIS A 184 5.05 4.11 -7.93
CA HIS A 184 6.12 4.53 -8.83
C HIS A 184 5.98 6.01 -9.25
N ILE A 185 5.02 6.75 -8.68
CA ILE A 185 4.73 8.15 -9.01
C ILE A 185 5.52 9.07 -8.08
N MET A 186 6.61 9.65 -8.59
CA MET A 186 7.55 10.45 -7.80
C MET A 186 6.91 11.68 -7.18
N SER A 187 6.08 12.43 -7.91
CA SER A 187 5.39 13.61 -7.39
C SER A 187 4.44 13.30 -6.22
N PHE A 188 3.83 12.11 -6.21
CA PHE A 188 3.04 11.66 -5.07
C PHE A 188 3.94 11.36 -3.86
N VAL A 189 5.11 10.76 -4.08
CA VAL A 189 6.08 10.45 -3.02
C VAL A 189 6.60 11.73 -2.38
N GLU A 190 7.05 12.70 -3.18
CA GLU A 190 7.57 14.00 -2.70
C GLU A 190 6.54 14.76 -1.85
N GLU A 191 5.26 14.66 -2.21
CA GLU A 191 4.19 15.36 -1.49
C GLU A 191 3.74 14.65 -0.20
N MET A 192 3.81 13.32 -0.16
CA MET A 192 3.12 12.55 0.87
C MET A 192 4.04 11.81 1.84
N ALA A 193 5.25 11.41 1.41
CA ALA A 193 6.09 10.51 2.20
C ALA A 193 6.81 11.21 3.34
N ASP A 194 6.77 10.63 4.54
CA ASP A 194 7.68 10.97 5.62
C ASP A 194 9.02 10.22 5.45
N GLU A 195 8.94 8.96 5.03
CA GLU A 195 10.11 8.13 4.78
C GLU A 195 9.89 7.29 3.51
N ILE A 196 10.94 7.11 2.74
CA ILE A 196 10.92 6.30 1.51
C ILE A 196 11.83 5.08 1.67
N VAL A 197 11.43 4.00 1.03
CA VAL A 197 12.21 2.77 0.86
C VAL A 197 12.36 2.51 -0.63
N PHE A 198 13.56 2.67 -1.18
CA PHE A 198 13.80 2.36 -2.59
C PHE A 198 14.16 0.90 -2.76
N LEU A 199 13.26 0.17 -3.42
CA LEU A 199 13.37 -1.26 -3.70
C LEU A 199 13.71 -1.49 -5.18
N LEU A 200 14.83 -2.19 -5.45
CA LEU A 200 15.29 -2.55 -6.77
C LEU A 200 15.80 -4.00 -6.74
N ASP A 201 15.42 -4.82 -7.71
CA ASP A 201 15.86 -6.22 -7.86
C ASP A 201 15.79 -7.03 -6.55
N GLY A 202 14.71 -6.83 -5.80
CA GLY A 202 14.46 -7.53 -4.54
C GLY A 202 15.31 -7.07 -3.35
N LYS A 203 16.07 -5.97 -3.46
CA LYS A 203 16.93 -5.41 -2.42
C LYS A 203 16.58 -3.95 -2.12
N ILE A 204 16.80 -3.54 -0.88
CA ILE A 204 16.67 -2.13 -0.48
C ILE A 204 17.99 -1.42 -0.73
N TYR A 205 17.96 -0.41 -1.60
CA TYR A 205 19.10 0.45 -1.93
C TYR A 205 19.16 1.72 -1.09
N PHE A 206 17.99 2.16 -0.63
CA PHE A 206 17.89 3.34 0.23
C PHE A 206 16.68 3.24 1.15
N LYS A 207 16.84 3.74 2.37
CA LYS A 207 15.78 4.02 3.33
C LYS A 207 16.10 5.35 4.03
N GLY A 208 15.14 6.26 4.08
CA GLY A 208 15.27 7.58 4.70
C GLY A 208 14.27 8.58 4.13
N THR A 209 14.46 9.86 4.39
CA THR A 209 13.61 10.91 3.83
C THR A 209 13.97 11.21 2.36
N VAL A 210 13.05 11.85 1.63
CA VAL A 210 13.32 12.33 0.26
C VAL A 210 14.55 13.26 0.26
N GLN A 211 14.63 14.18 1.23
CA GLN A 211 15.74 15.10 1.36
C GLN A 211 17.08 14.38 1.57
N GLN A 212 17.14 13.36 2.44
CA GLN A 212 18.35 12.56 2.64
C GLN A 212 18.80 11.84 1.36
N LEU A 213 17.86 11.39 0.52
CA LEU A 213 18.20 10.79 -0.75
C LEU A 213 18.79 11.82 -1.73
N GLN A 214 18.16 12.99 -1.84
CA GLN A 214 18.63 14.10 -2.70
C GLN A 214 20.04 14.56 -2.28
N GLU A 215 20.28 14.72 -0.98
CA GLU A 215 21.61 15.06 -0.44
C GLU A 215 22.65 13.98 -0.76
N LYS A 216 22.30 12.70 -0.58
CA LYS A 216 23.19 11.57 -0.85
C LYS A 216 23.58 11.43 -2.32
N THR A 217 22.68 11.79 -3.23
CA THR A 217 22.89 11.68 -4.68
C THR A 217 23.31 13.00 -5.32
N GLU A 218 23.37 14.09 -4.55
CA GLU A 218 23.64 15.47 -5.01
C GLU A 218 22.66 15.91 -6.11
N GLN A 219 21.39 15.45 -6.03
CA GLN A 219 20.33 15.77 -6.99
C GLN A 219 19.27 16.68 -6.37
N GLN A 220 18.64 17.53 -7.21
CA GLN A 220 17.66 18.52 -6.74
C GLN A 220 16.24 17.96 -6.60
N ASP A 221 15.91 16.90 -7.32
CA ASP A 221 14.60 16.27 -7.28
C ASP A 221 14.73 14.74 -7.15
N LEU A 222 13.61 14.10 -6.77
CA LEU A 222 13.56 12.67 -6.50
C LEU A 222 13.77 11.83 -7.77
N GLU A 223 13.32 12.32 -8.91
CA GLU A 223 13.41 11.61 -10.19
C GLU A 223 14.86 11.42 -10.63
N HIS A 224 15.67 12.49 -10.58
CA HIS A 224 17.11 12.44 -10.84
C HIS A 224 17.88 11.66 -9.76
N ALA A 225 17.48 11.78 -8.49
CA ALA A 225 18.08 11.02 -7.41
C ALA A 225 17.91 9.50 -7.60
N ILE A 226 16.72 9.08 -8.01
CA ILE A 226 16.44 7.67 -8.32
C ILE A 226 17.18 7.22 -9.59
N ALA A 227 17.20 8.03 -10.65
CA ALA A 227 17.94 7.73 -11.88
C ALA A 227 19.44 7.49 -11.59
N ASN A 228 20.05 8.33 -10.75
CA ASN A 228 21.44 8.18 -10.33
C ASN A 228 21.70 6.82 -9.65
N ILE A 229 20.79 6.38 -8.73
CA ILE A 229 20.93 5.06 -8.10
C ILE A 229 20.81 3.94 -9.13
N LEU A 230 19.88 4.05 -10.08
CA LEU A 230 19.67 3.05 -11.12
C LEU A 230 20.92 2.91 -12.02
N GLU A 231 21.53 4.02 -12.43
CA GLU A 231 22.76 4.02 -13.23
C GLU A 231 23.92 3.36 -12.47
N LEU A 232 24.11 3.69 -11.19
CA LEU A 232 25.14 3.11 -10.34
C LEU A 232 24.93 1.61 -10.07
N SER A 233 23.67 1.14 -10.09
CA SER A 233 23.38 -0.29 -9.87
C SER A 233 23.62 -1.16 -11.11
N HIS A 234 23.74 -0.57 -12.28
CA HIS A 234 24.03 -1.25 -13.56
C HIS A 234 25.51 -1.14 -14.01
N ALA A 235 26.32 -0.37 -13.29
CA ALA A 235 27.77 -0.22 -13.51
C ALA A 235 28.58 -1.24 -12.71
#